data_201c35966c7a27af8a0cda59c9d4a42e
#
_entry.id   201c35966c7a27af8a0cda59c9d4a42e
#
_cell.length_a   1.000
_cell.length_b   1.000
_cell.length_c   1.000
_cell.angle_alpha   90.00
_cell.angle_beta   90.00
_cell.angle_gamma   90.00
#
_symmetry.space_group_name_H-M   'P 1'
#
loop_
_entity.id
_entity.type
_entity.pdbx_description
1 polymer ?
#
loop_
_entity_poly.entity_id
_entity_poly.type
_entity_poly.pdbx_seq_one_letter_code
_entity_poly.pdbx_strand_id
1 'polypeptide(L)'
;MAVATDLGHFNQYTVDHLLDLDAVLLESNHDLRMLETGPYPYYLKRRIMGDFGHLSNENAGRLLNCILSGRLKHILLGHLSKENNIPELAYETVRLEIDMGDCPYHADDFYLAVAKRDEMSEIISL
;
A
#
# COMPACT_ATOMS: atom_id res chain seq x y z
N MET A 1 -0.72 7.18 -14.45
CA MET A 1 -0.44 6.28 -13.31
C MET A 1 0.57 6.93 -12.37
N ALA A 2 0.43 6.72 -11.10
CA ALA A 2 1.40 7.17 -10.11
C ALA A 2 2.00 5.98 -9.37
N VAL A 3 3.22 6.17 -8.86
CA VAL A 3 3.94 5.20 -8.05
C VAL A 3 4.19 5.83 -6.68
N ALA A 4 3.74 5.17 -5.62
CA ALA A 4 3.91 5.63 -4.23
C ALA A 4 4.61 4.53 -3.43
N THR A 5 5.92 4.67 -3.28
CA THR A 5 6.76 3.72 -2.53
C THR A 5 7.64 4.49 -1.53
N ASP A 6 8.22 3.74 -0.58
CA ASP A 6 9.11 4.29 0.46
C ASP A 6 8.45 5.37 1.32
N LEU A 7 7.14 5.18 1.61
CA LEU A 7 6.39 6.05 2.51
C LEU A 7 6.23 5.36 3.86
N GLY A 8 6.81 5.94 4.91
CA GLY A 8 6.61 5.44 6.27
C GLY A 8 5.20 5.71 6.78
N HIS A 9 4.66 6.87 6.41
CA HIS A 9 3.25 7.20 6.60
C HIS A 9 2.86 8.26 5.57
N PHE A 10 1.58 8.60 5.51
CA PHE A 10 1.10 9.61 4.57
C PHE A 10 0.46 10.78 5.32
N ASN A 11 0.41 11.93 4.64
CA ASN A 11 -0.22 13.15 5.14
C ASN A 11 -1.11 13.75 4.04
N GLN A 12 -1.73 14.89 4.32
CA GLN A 12 -2.62 15.55 3.36
C GLN A 12 -1.91 15.92 2.05
N TYR A 13 -0.63 16.27 2.12
CA TYR A 13 0.16 16.55 0.92
C TYR A 13 0.26 15.31 0.03
N THR A 14 0.52 14.14 0.62
CA THR A 14 0.55 12.88 -0.10
C THR A 14 -0.80 12.59 -0.77
N VAL A 15 -1.88 12.74 -0.02
CA VAL A 15 -3.25 12.52 -0.53
C VAL A 15 -3.52 13.45 -1.72
N ASP A 16 -3.22 14.73 -1.59
CA ASP A 16 -3.49 15.73 -2.64
C ASP A 16 -2.76 15.40 -3.95
N HIS A 17 -1.57 14.80 -3.86
CA HIS A 17 -0.78 14.41 -5.03
C HIS A 17 -1.30 13.15 -5.71
N LEU A 18 -2.11 12.34 -5.01
CA LEU A 18 -2.60 11.06 -5.51
C LEU A 18 -4.09 11.09 -5.90
N LEU A 19 -4.72 12.25 -5.82
CA LEU A 19 -6.13 12.39 -6.22
C LEU A 19 -6.28 12.36 -7.75
N ASP A 20 -7.44 11.91 -8.21
CA ASP A 20 -7.85 11.90 -9.63
C ASP A 20 -6.93 11.08 -10.54
N LEU A 21 -6.40 9.97 -10.04
CA LEU A 21 -5.57 9.06 -10.82
C LEU A 21 -6.42 7.98 -11.49
N ASP A 22 -5.95 7.48 -12.65
CA ASP A 22 -6.54 6.33 -13.34
C ASP A 22 -6.02 5.01 -12.76
N ALA A 23 -4.74 4.99 -12.36
CA ALA A 23 -4.08 3.82 -11.80
C ALA A 23 -2.99 4.27 -10.82
N VAL A 24 -2.72 3.42 -9.82
CA VAL A 24 -1.67 3.67 -8.84
C VAL A 24 -0.93 2.37 -8.53
N LEU A 25 0.41 2.47 -8.45
CA LEU A 25 1.24 1.44 -7.83
C LEU A 25 1.62 1.94 -6.44
N LEU A 26 1.12 1.27 -5.43
CA LEU A 26 1.24 1.70 -4.04
C LEU A 26 2.04 0.69 -3.25
N GLU A 27 2.97 1.17 -2.43
CA GLU A 27 3.69 0.30 -1.52
C GLU A 27 2.75 -0.32 -0.49
N SER A 28 2.89 -1.64 -0.31
CA SER A 28 2.25 -2.40 0.75
C SER A 28 3.33 -3.31 1.34
N ASN A 29 4.25 -2.72 2.11
CA ASN A 29 5.51 -3.35 2.43
C ASN A 29 5.38 -4.48 3.43
N HIS A 30 4.68 -4.26 4.52
CA HIS A 30 4.67 -5.22 5.63
C HIS A 30 3.31 -5.27 6.32
N ASP A 31 3.03 -6.43 6.93
CA ASP A 31 1.99 -6.58 7.92
C ASP A 31 2.54 -6.13 9.26
N LEU A 32 1.83 -5.26 9.96
CA LEU A 32 2.29 -4.70 11.23
C LEU A 32 2.59 -5.79 12.25
N ARG A 33 1.73 -6.80 12.35
CA ARG A 33 1.90 -7.88 13.30
C ARG A 33 3.11 -8.76 12.97
N MET A 34 3.31 -9.09 11.69
CA MET A 34 4.46 -9.86 11.26
C MET A 34 5.77 -9.11 11.55
N LEU A 35 5.78 -7.80 11.32
CA LEU A 35 6.96 -6.98 11.63
C LEU A 35 7.25 -6.97 13.13
N GLU A 36 6.23 -6.77 13.96
CA GLU A 36 6.39 -6.71 15.42
C GLU A 36 6.90 -8.03 16.01
N THR A 37 6.41 -9.16 15.51
CA THR A 37 6.75 -10.49 16.03
C THR A 37 7.89 -11.16 15.28
N GLY A 38 8.35 -10.55 14.18
CA GLY A 38 9.39 -11.13 13.35
C GLY A 38 10.81 -10.97 13.92
N PRO A 39 11.81 -11.49 13.22
CA PRO A 39 13.18 -11.61 13.73
C PRO A 39 14.01 -10.32 13.66
N TYR A 40 13.51 -9.26 13.05
CA TYR A 40 14.28 -8.01 12.91
C TYR A 40 14.61 -7.41 14.26
N PRO A 41 15.80 -6.81 14.46
CA PRO A 41 16.13 -6.06 15.67
C PRO A 41 15.18 -4.89 15.88
N TYR A 42 14.98 -4.50 17.13
CA TYR A 42 14.04 -3.44 17.50
C TYR A 42 14.32 -2.12 16.78
N TYR A 43 15.60 -1.73 16.64
CA TYR A 43 15.93 -0.47 15.97
C TYR A 43 15.51 -0.49 14.49
N LEU A 44 15.62 -1.64 13.83
CA LEU A 44 15.22 -1.79 12.43
C LEU A 44 13.69 -1.75 12.29
N LYS A 45 12.98 -2.38 13.22
CA LYS A 45 11.50 -2.32 13.26
C LYS A 45 11.02 -0.88 13.38
N ARG A 46 11.63 -0.10 14.28
CA ARG A 46 11.29 1.31 14.44
C ARG A 46 11.58 2.14 13.19
N ARG A 47 12.67 1.85 12.52
CA ARG A 47 13.02 2.54 11.28
C ARG A 47 12.02 2.25 10.17
N ILE A 48 11.60 0.99 10.04
CA ILE A 48 10.61 0.58 9.03
C ILE A 48 9.26 1.26 9.30
N MET A 49 8.85 1.35 10.56
CA MET A 49 7.59 1.98 10.96
C MET A 49 7.63 3.51 10.99
N GLY A 50 8.81 4.12 10.86
CA GLY A 50 8.97 5.57 10.94
C GLY A 50 8.52 6.30 9.69
N ASP A 51 8.52 7.63 9.75
CA ASP A 51 8.02 8.52 8.69
C ASP A 51 8.75 8.36 7.36
N PHE A 52 10.02 7.97 7.41
CA PHE A 52 10.86 7.74 6.23
C PHE A 52 11.09 6.25 5.95
N GLY A 53 10.31 5.40 6.58
CA GLY A 53 10.39 3.96 6.37
C GLY A 53 9.49 3.50 5.23
N HIS A 54 8.63 2.52 5.53
CA HIS A 54 7.78 1.88 4.54
C HIS A 54 6.32 1.87 4.98
N LEU A 55 5.42 1.93 4.00
CA LEU A 55 3.99 1.90 4.24
C LEU A 55 3.54 0.48 4.55
N SER A 56 2.85 0.29 5.68
CA SER A 56 2.28 -1.01 6.04
C SER A 56 1.07 -1.34 5.16
N ASN A 57 0.65 -2.61 5.16
CA ASN A 57 -0.58 -3.02 4.47
C ASN A 57 -1.79 -2.22 4.96
N GLU A 58 -1.89 -2.04 6.27
CA GLU A 58 -2.97 -1.29 6.90
C GLU A 58 -2.99 0.17 6.45
N ASN A 59 -1.83 0.82 6.46
CA ASN A 59 -1.72 2.21 6.03
C ASN A 59 -1.90 2.37 4.53
N ALA A 60 -1.50 1.38 3.73
CA ALA A 60 -1.79 1.39 2.29
C ALA A 60 -3.29 1.43 2.05
N GLY A 61 -4.06 0.60 2.76
CA GLY A 61 -5.51 0.61 2.67
C GLY A 61 -6.13 1.92 3.13
N ARG A 62 -5.62 2.51 4.20
CA ARG A 62 -6.10 3.81 4.69
C ARG A 62 -5.80 4.94 3.71
N LEU A 63 -4.63 4.93 3.10
CA LEU A 63 -4.30 5.91 2.06
C LEU A 63 -5.26 5.78 0.88
N LEU A 64 -5.55 4.56 0.46
CA LEU A 64 -6.52 4.33 -0.61
C LEU A 64 -7.89 4.91 -0.28
N ASN A 65 -8.38 4.74 0.95
CA ASN A 65 -9.65 5.35 1.36
C ASN A 65 -9.68 6.87 1.17
N CYS A 66 -8.53 7.53 1.23
CA CYS A 66 -8.43 8.97 1.03
C CYS A 66 -8.39 9.37 -0.45
N ILE A 67 -7.97 8.48 -1.35
CA ILE A 67 -7.74 8.82 -2.77
C ILE A 67 -8.69 8.13 -3.73
N LEU A 68 -9.56 7.24 -3.24
CA LEU A 68 -10.51 6.53 -4.10
C LEU A 68 -11.47 7.50 -4.77
N SER A 69 -11.72 7.25 -6.06
CA SER A 69 -12.64 8.05 -6.86
C SER A 69 -13.22 7.17 -7.97
N GLY A 70 -14.26 7.66 -8.64
CA GLY A 70 -14.82 6.96 -9.78
C GLY A 70 -13.87 6.86 -10.97
N ARG A 71 -12.80 7.64 -10.98
CA ARG A 71 -11.77 7.64 -12.03
C ARG A 71 -10.72 6.56 -11.82
N LEU A 72 -10.34 6.29 -10.58
CA LEU A 72 -9.33 5.28 -10.26
C LEU A 72 -9.90 3.89 -10.57
N LYS A 73 -9.25 3.15 -11.47
CA LYS A 73 -9.72 1.82 -11.90
C LYS A 73 -8.78 0.70 -11.51
N HIS A 74 -7.47 0.97 -11.44
CA HIS A 74 -6.47 -0.05 -11.21
C HIS A 74 -5.60 0.32 -10.01
N ILE A 75 -5.50 -0.61 -9.06
CA ILE A 75 -4.65 -0.48 -7.88
C ILE A 75 -3.70 -1.68 -7.86
N LEU A 76 -2.41 -1.40 -7.90
CA LEU A 76 -1.39 -2.42 -7.78
C LEU A 76 -0.65 -2.22 -6.47
N LEU A 77 -0.57 -3.28 -5.65
CA LEU A 77 0.21 -3.29 -4.43
C LEU A 77 1.59 -3.87 -4.74
N GLY A 78 2.62 -3.24 -4.27
CA GLY A 78 3.98 -3.70 -4.56
C GLY A 78 4.95 -3.44 -3.43
N HIS A 79 6.23 -3.74 -3.69
CA HIS A 79 7.33 -3.52 -2.75
C HIS A 79 7.12 -4.26 -1.42
N LEU A 80 6.60 -5.51 -1.49
CA LEU A 80 6.34 -6.33 -0.31
C LEU A 80 7.64 -6.85 0.30
N SER A 81 7.73 -6.79 1.63
CA SER A 81 8.83 -7.40 2.38
C SER A 81 8.77 -8.92 2.27
N LYS A 82 9.91 -9.56 2.05
CA LYS A 82 9.99 -11.02 2.01
C LYS A 82 9.74 -11.64 3.39
N GLU A 83 10.23 -11.01 4.44
CA GLU A 83 10.18 -11.55 5.80
C GLU A 83 8.93 -11.17 6.56
N ASN A 84 8.32 -10.02 6.22
CA ASN A 84 7.24 -9.43 7.02
C ASN A 84 5.94 -9.26 6.25
N ASN A 85 5.78 -9.95 5.14
CA ASN A 85 4.56 -9.89 4.37
C ASN A 85 4.34 -11.15 3.54
N ILE A 86 3.09 -11.35 3.14
CA ILE A 86 2.68 -12.41 2.20
C ILE A 86 1.72 -11.75 1.22
N PRO A 87 1.80 -12.00 -0.10
CA PRO A 87 0.92 -11.33 -1.08
C PRO A 87 -0.57 -11.46 -0.76
N GLU A 88 -1.02 -12.64 -0.34
CA GLU A 88 -2.42 -12.87 0.02
C GLU A 88 -2.84 -12.01 1.22
N LEU A 89 -1.96 -11.86 2.21
CA LEU A 89 -2.23 -11.06 3.40
C LEU A 89 -2.31 -9.57 3.04
N ALA A 90 -1.40 -9.08 2.20
CA ALA A 90 -1.44 -7.69 1.73
C ALA A 90 -2.75 -7.42 1.00
N TYR A 91 -3.12 -8.29 0.09
CA TYR A 91 -4.35 -8.18 -0.69
C TYR A 91 -5.59 -8.12 0.21
N GLU A 92 -5.72 -9.07 1.14
CA GLU A 92 -6.89 -9.15 2.02
C GLU A 92 -6.94 -7.98 3.01
N THR A 93 -5.80 -7.57 3.54
CA THR A 93 -5.75 -6.43 4.49
C THR A 93 -6.20 -5.14 3.82
N VAL A 94 -5.70 -4.88 2.60
CA VAL A 94 -6.08 -3.67 1.86
C VAL A 94 -7.57 -3.70 1.50
N ARG A 95 -8.09 -4.84 1.05
CA ARG A 95 -9.52 -4.99 0.76
C ARG A 95 -10.37 -4.68 1.99
N LEU A 96 -9.98 -5.24 3.13
CA LEU A 96 -10.71 -5.04 4.38
C LEU A 96 -10.73 -3.57 4.79
N GLU A 97 -9.58 -2.89 4.69
CA GLU A 97 -9.49 -1.46 5.03
C GLU A 97 -10.38 -0.61 4.11
N ILE A 98 -10.46 -0.94 2.82
CA ILE A 98 -11.35 -0.24 1.89
C ILE A 98 -12.82 -0.48 2.28
N ASP A 99 -13.20 -1.72 2.51
CA ASP A 99 -14.59 -2.08 2.80
C ASP A 99 -15.07 -1.52 4.14
N MET A 100 -14.17 -1.39 5.12
CA MET A 100 -14.49 -0.88 6.45
C MET A 100 -14.29 0.63 6.58
N GLY A 101 -13.76 1.29 5.56
CA GLY A 101 -13.52 2.73 5.59
C GLY A 101 -14.81 3.53 5.42
N ASP A 102 -14.69 4.84 5.66
CA ASP A 102 -15.83 5.78 5.55
C ASP A 102 -16.09 6.22 4.12
N CYS A 103 -15.35 5.71 3.13
CA CYS A 103 -15.56 6.06 1.74
C CYS A 103 -16.79 5.34 1.17
N PRO A 104 -17.41 5.90 0.12
CA PRO A 104 -18.59 5.27 -0.49
C PRO A 104 -18.28 4.08 -1.39
N TYR A 105 -17.00 3.71 -1.53
CA TYR A 105 -16.56 2.65 -2.43
C TYR A 105 -16.27 1.38 -1.67
N HIS A 106 -16.33 0.25 -2.40
CA HIS A 106 -15.96 -1.08 -1.91
C HIS A 106 -14.78 -1.61 -2.73
N ALA A 107 -14.03 -2.54 -2.16
CA ALA A 107 -12.85 -3.11 -2.84
C ALA A 107 -13.20 -3.70 -4.21
N ASP A 108 -14.40 -4.26 -4.36
CA ASP A 108 -14.86 -4.85 -5.62
C ASP A 108 -15.12 -3.82 -6.73
N ASP A 109 -15.15 -2.53 -6.39
CA ASP A 109 -15.31 -1.46 -7.40
C ASP A 109 -14.04 -1.20 -8.20
N PHE A 110 -12.90 -1.79 -7.82
CA PHE A 110 -11.60 -1.55 -8.42
C PHE A 110 -10.93 -2.85 -8.81
N TYR A 111 -10.04 -2.76 -9.80
CA TYR A 111 -9.10 -3.84 -10.08
C TYR A 111 -7.95 -3.72 -9.09
N LEU A 112 -7.90 -4.62 -8.13
CA LEU A 112 -6.87 -4.64 -7.09
C LEU A 112 -6.03 -5.91 -7.26
N ALA A 113 -4.72 -5.76 -7.38
CA ALA A 113 -3.81 -6.88 -7.53
C ALA A 113 -2.49 -6.60 -6.81
N VAL A 114 -1.75 -7.67 -6.55
CA VAL A 114 -0.38 -7.57 -6.02
C VAL A 114 0.57 -7.78 -7.18
N ALA A 115 1.42 -6.78 -7.44
CA ALA A 115 2.40 -6.85 -8.51
C ALA A 115 3.56 -7.75 -8.08
N LYS A 116 4.00 -8.62 -8.99
CA LYS A 116 5.23 -9.38 -8.80
C LYS A 116 6.42 -8.42 -8.92
N ARG A 117 7.56 -8.81 -8.33
CA ARG A 117 8.76 -7.96 -8.37
C ARG A 117 9.19 -7.61 -9.78
N ASP A 118 9.12 -8.56 -10.70
CA ASP A 118 9.47 -8.36 -12.10
C ASP A 118 8.52 -7.35 -12.76
N GLU A 119 7.22 -7.47 -12.48
CA GLU A 119 6.20 -6.55 -12.97
C GLU A 119 6.42 -5.13 -12.45
N MET A 120 6.82 -4.99 -11.18
CA MET A 120 7.14 -3.69 -10.61
C MET A 120 8.30 -3.02 -11.34
N SER A 121 9.35 -3.76 -11.63
CA SER A 121 10.51 -3.24 -12.36
C SER A 121 10.13 -2.75 -13.75
N GLU A 122 9.28 -3.49 -14.45
CA GLU A 122 8.78 -3.08 -15.76
C GLU A 122 7.93 -1.80 -15.69
N ILE A 123 7.03 -1.73 -14.71
CA ILE A 123 6.16 -0.57 -14.51
C ILE A 123 6.98 0.68 -14.18
N ILE A 124 7.97 0.55 -13.32
CA ILE A 124 8.81 1.68 -12.89
C ILE A 124 9.70 2.16 -14.02
N SER A 125 10.14 1.27 -14.89
CA SER A 125 11.02 1.63 -16.02
C SER A 125 10.29 2.33 -17.15
N LEU A 126 8.98 2.30 -17.15
CA LEU A 126 8.19 3.02 -18.14
C LEU A 126 8.16 4.53 -17.85
#